data_3bfff83d5d83bfb1b1a0ac8a9a3fe0d7
#
_entry.id   3bfff83d5d83bfb1b1a0ac8a9a3fe0d7
#
_cell.length_a   1.000
_cell.length_b   1.000
_cell.length_c   1.000
_cell.angle_alpha   90.00
_cell.angle_beta   90.00
_cell.angle_gamma   90.00
#
_symmetry.space_group_name_H-M   'P 1'
#
loop_
_entity.id
_entity.type
_entity.pdbx_description
1 polymer ?
#
loop_
_entity_poly.entity_id
_entity_poly.type
_entity_poly.pdbx_seq_one_letter_code
_entity_poly.pdbx_strand_id
1 'polypeptide(L)'
;YAMIMGFPGSTSRYLTVSEVKERMESENDPRIRIRGARLAVLKEVMNASDKIRIQYANKYAGSSNYWKNSIGMNKAIIDNDVLGTKAAQEAKFAEFAKAQNNAEYAAVVKNIDDLVAKTTPLNYQYTCLRETFFGAIEFGNVMLSKTREALLEKNDSVIEARMKALESTYESIHNKDYDHEVDRKVAKALFPLYAEMVPANQRPSIYKVIEQKYKGDYNKFVDD
;
A
#
# COMPACT_ATOMS: atom_id res chain seq x y z
N TYR A 1 -32.16 10.96 13.04
CA TYR A 1 -31.12 10.98 12.01
C TYR A 1 -30.00 11.93 12.42
N ALA A 2 -28.75 11.44 12.48
CA ALA A 2 -27.58 12.30 12.63
C ALA A 2 -27.14 12.78 11.25
N MET A 3 -26.92 14.08 11.10
CA MET A 3 -26.43 14.69 9.87
C MET A 3 -25.09 15.38 10.12
N ILE A 4 -24.19 15.29 9.14
CA ILE A 4 -22.90 15.98 9.16
C ILE A 4 -22.93 17.00 8.02
N MET A 5 -22.63 18.27 8.34
CA MET A 5 -22.47 19.30 7.32
C MET A 5 -21.09 19.22 6.69
N GLY A 6 -21.04 19.31 5.35
CA GLY A 6 -19.80 19.25 4.58
C GLY A 6 -19.41 17.83 4.15
N PHE A 7 -18.15 17.66 3.75
CA PHE A 7 -17.61 16.39 3.30
C PHE A 7 -16.74 15.78 4.38
N PRO A 8 -17.17 14.68 5.03
CA PRO A 8 -16.32 13.99 5.99
C PRO A 8 -15.14 13.32 5.27
N GLY A 9 -13.95 13.86 5.43
CA GLY A 9 -12.76 13.45 4.72
C GLY A 9 -12.48 14.28 3.46
N SER A 10 -12.04 13.62 2.38
CA SER A 10 -11.74 14.26 1.11
C SER A 10 -12.50 13.62 -0.06
N THR A 11 -12.76 14.41 -1.09
CA THR A 11 -13.34 13.94 -2.34
C THR A 11 -12.43 14.30 -3.52
N SER A 12 -12.36 13.41 -4.51
CA SER A 12 -11.58 13.62 -5.74
C SER A 12 -12.52 13.90 -6.92
N ARG A 13 -13.29 14.97 -6.79
CA ARG A 13 -14.37 15.33 -7.74
C ARG A 13 -13.89 15.67 -9.14
N TYR A 14 -12.70 16.25 -9.26
CA TYR A 14 -12.22 16.83 -10.52
C TYR A 14 -11.20 15.96 -11.27
N LEU A 15 -11.06 14.70 -10.90
CA LEU A 15 -10.19 13.78 -11.62
C LEU A 15 -10.68 13.58 -13.05
N THR A 16 -9.72 13.46 -13.98
CA THR A 16 -9.94 13.07 -15.38
C THR A 16 -10.22 11.57 -15.48
N VAL A 17 -10.60 11.10 -16.68
CA VAL A 17 -10.79 9.67 -16.95
C VAL A 17 -9.51 8.88 -16.65
N SER A 18 -8.35 9.38 -17.07
CA SER A 18 -7.06 8.72 -16.86
C SER A 18 -6.69 8.64 -15.38
N GLU A 19 -6.92 9.71 -14.61
CA GLU A 19 -6.65 9.72 -13.16
C GLU A 19 -7.58 8.77 -12.38
N VAL A 20 -8.85 8.64 -12.78
CA VAL A 20 -9.77 7.66 -12.18
C VAL A 20 -9.30 6.23 -12.46
N LYS A 21 -8.88 5.94 -13.70
CA LYS A 21 -8.29 4.64 -14.05
C LYS A 21 -7.02 4.36 -13.27
N GLU A 22 -6.09 5.32 -13.20
CA GLU A 22 -4.87 5.21 -12.41
C GLU A 22 -5.19 4.84 -10.96
N ARG A 23 -6.16 5.52 -10.34
CA ARG A 23 -6.58 5.21 -8.97
C ARG A 23 -7.09 3.79 -8.80
N MET A 24 -7.86 3.28 -9.76
CA MET A 24 -8.33 1.89 -9.74
C MET A 24 -7.16 0.91 -9.84
N GLU A 25 -6.30 1.10 -10.86
CA GLU A 25 -5.27 0.15 -11.25
C GLU A 25 -4.02 0.23 -10.37
N SER A 26 -3.61 1.44 -9.96
CA SER A 26 -2.34 1.66 -9.26
C SER A 26 -2.48 1.77 -7.74
N GLU A 27 -3.67 2.10 -7.23
CA GLU A 27 -3.89 2.19 -5.79
C GLU A 27 -4.83 1.09 -5.28
N ASN A 28 -6.04 1.01 -5.84
CA ASN A 28 -7.08 0.13 -5.30
C ASN A 28 -6.77 -1.34 -5.55
N ASP A 29 -6.42 -1.74 -6.76
CA ASP A 29 -6.19 -3.14 -7.10
C ASP A 29 -5.01 -3.76 -6.34
N PRO A 30 -3.80 -3.13 -6.27
CA PRO A 30 -2.73 -3.67 -5.44
C PRO A 30 -3.11 -3.71 -3.96
N ARG A 31 -3.82 -2.70 -3.46
CA ARG A 31 -4.29 -2.68 -2.06
C ARG A 31 -5.27 -3.81 -1.77
N ILE A 32 -6.20 -4.07 -2.69
CA ILE A 32 -7.17 -5.18 -2.56
C ILE A 32 -6.42 -6.52 -2.47
N ARG A 33 -5.46 -6.76 -3.34
CA ARG A 33 -4.70 -8.01 -3.37
C ARG A 33 -3.85 -8.20 -2.12
N ILE A 34 -3.02 -7.22 -1.79
CA ILE A 34 -2.06 -7.33 -0.68
C ILE A 34 -2.77 -7.38 0.67
N ARG A 35 -3.73 -6.48 0.90
CA ARG A 35 -4.50 -6.48 2.15
C ARG A 35 -5.41 -7.70 2.26
N GLY A 36 -5.96 -8.18 1.16
CA GLY A 36 -6.75 -9.41 1.12
C GLY A 36 -5.94 -10.62 1.59
N ALA A 37 -4.72 -10.80 1.08
CA ALA A 37 -3.81 -11.86 1.50
C ALA A 37 -3.43 -11.73 2.99
N ARG A 38 -3.05 -10.52 3.45
CA ARG A 38 -2.78 -10.26 4.86
C ARG A 38 -3.97 -10.59 5.76
N LEU A 39 -5.16 -10.13 5.40
CA LEU A 39 -6.39 -10.34 6.19
C LEU A 39 -6.77 -11.82 6.29
N ALA A 40 -6.52 -12.60 5.24
CA ALA A 40 -6.73 -14.05 5.28
C ALA A 40 -5.84 -14.71 6.36
N VAL A 41 -4.55 -14.40 6.38
CA VAL A 41 -3.62 -14.89 7.40
C VAL A 41 -4.03 -14.43 8.79
N LEU A 42 -4.30 -13.14 8.97
CA LEU A 42 -4.70 -12.59 10.27
C LEU A 42 -5.99 -13.24 10.79
N LYS A 43 -6.97 -13.45 9.92
CA LYS A 43 -8.23 -14.10 10.29
C LYS A 43 -8.01 -15.54 10.78
N GLU A 44 -7.14 -16.29 10.11
CA GLU A 44 -6.79 -17.67 10.51
C GLU A 44 -6.17 -17.69 11.92
N VAL A 45 -5.12 -16.89 12.17
CA VAL A 45 -4.42 -16.90 13.46
C VAL A 45 -5.25 -16.32 14.59
N MET A 46 -6.10 -15.33 14.31
CA MET A 46 -7.03 -14.74 15.30
C MET A 46 -8.14 -15.72 15.69
N ASN A 47 -8.59 -16.58 14.77
CA ASN A 47 -9.56 -17.63 15.07
C ASN A 47 -8.95 -18.77 15.93
N ALA A 48 -7.64 -18.97 15.83
CA ALA A 48 -6.94 -20.02 16.56
C ALA A 48 -6.51 -19.60 17.98
N SER A 49 -6.47 -18.30 18.30
CA SER A 49 -5.96 -17.80 19.57
C SER A 49 -6.65 -16.50 20.01
N ASP A 50 -7.28 -16.52 21.17
CA ASP A 50 -7.89 -15.32 21.78
C ASP A 50 -6.83 -14.25 22.09
N LYS A 51 -5.63 -14.64 22.53
CA LYS A 51 -4.52 -13.72 22.73
C LYS A 51 -4.20 -12.96 21.44
N ILE A 52 -3.97 -13.68 20.35
CA ILE A 52 -3.68 -13.08 19.04
C ILE A 52 -4.86 -12.24 18.55
N ARG A 53 -6.10 -12.69 18.76
CA ARG A 53 -7.29 -11.93 18.39
C ARG A 53 -7.34 -10.57 19.08
N ILE A 54 -6.99 -10.49 20.36
CA ILE A 54 -6.93 -9.23 21.10
C ILE A 54 -5.78 -8.35 20.59
N GLN A 55 -4.59 -8.90 20.42
CA GLN A 55 -3.41 -8.17 19.93
C GLN A 55 -3.62 -7.57 18.53
N TYR A 56 -4.27 -8.31 17.63
CA TYR A 56 -4.38 -7.93 16.22
C TYR A 56 -5.73 -7.33 15.82
N ALA A 57 -6.70 -7.25 16.73
CA ALA A 57 -8.04 -6.75 16.40
C ALA A 57 -8.04 -5.37 15.75
N ASN A 58 -7.29 -4.41 16.29
CA ASN A 58 -7.19 -3.06 15.74
C ASN A 58 -6.50 -3.03 14.37
N LYS A 59 -5.41 -3.79 14.22
CA LYS A 59 -4.67 -3.91 12.95
C LYS A 59 -5.53 -4.55 11.86
N TYR A 60 -6.27 -5.60 12.23
CA TYR A 60 -7.23 -6.23 11.33
C TYR A 60 -8.33 -5.26 10.90
N ALA A 61 -8.94 -4.55 11.85
CA ALA A 61 -9.99 -3.58 11.57
C ALA A 61 -9.50 -2.46 10.64
N GLY A 62 -8.34 -1.86 10.93
CA GLY A 62 -7.73 -0.83 10.10
C GLY A 62 -7.42 -1.32 8.68
N SER A 63 -6.79 -2.50 8.55
CA SER A 63 -6.49 -3.09 7.23
C SER A 63 -7.77 -3.39 6.45
N SER A 64 -8.78 -3.98 7.11
CA SER A 64 -10.08 -4.32 6.53
C SER A 64 -10.85 -3.08 6.07
N ASN A 65 -10.79 -1.98 6.81
CA ASN A 65 -11.43 -0.73 6.41
C ASN A 65 -10.94 -0.25 5.04
N TYR A 66 -9.64 -0.12 4.85
CA TYR A 66 -9.06 0.29 3.56
C TYR A 66 -9.29 -0.74 2.44
N TRP A 67 -9.24 -2.03 2.76
CA TRP A 67 -9.54 -3.11 1.83
C TRP A 67 -10.96 -3.02 1.29
N LYS A 68 -11.96 -2.89 2.18
CA LYS A 68 -13.36 -2.74 1.81
C LYS A 68 -13.63 -1.43 1.08
N ASN A 69 -12.97 -0.33 1.48
CA ASN A 69 -13.07 0.95 0.80
C ASN A 69 -12.59 0.85 -0.65
N SER A 70 -11.44 0.21 -0.90
CA SER A 70 -10.91 0.04 -2.27
C SER A 70 -11.82 -0.82 -3.14
N ILE A 71 -12.36 -1.93 -2.60
CA ILE A 71 -13.35 -2.77 -3.30
C ILE A 71 -14.61 -1.97 -3.62
N GLY A 72 -15.17 -1.28 -2.60
CA GLY A 72 -16.39 -0.50 -2.75
C GLY A 72 -16.23 0.67 -3.73
N MET A 73 -15.06 1.31 -3.73
CA MET A 73 -14.74 2.40 -4.66
C MET A 73 -14.71 1.88 -6.11
N ASN A 74 -13.95 0.81 -6.39
CA ASN A 74 -13.89 0.24 -7.74
C ASN A 74 -15.28 -0.19 -8.21
N LYS A 75 -16.03 -0.86 -7.33
CA LYS A 75 -17.42 -1.24 -7.63
C LYS A 75 -18.29 -0.03 -7.93
N ALA A 76 -18.25 1.02 -7.12
CA ALA A 76 -19.05 2.23 -7.32
C ALA A 76 -18.69 2.97 -8.62
N ILE A 77 -17.40 3.02 -8.98
CA ILE A 77 -16.93 3.61 -10.25
C ILE A 77 -17.54 2.87 -11.45
N ILE A 78 -17.56 1.53 -11.38
CA ILE A 78 -18.10 0.69 -12.46
C ILE A 78 -19.63 0.77 -12.50
N ASP A 79 -20.31 0.55 -11.37
CA ASP A 79 -21.78 0.47 -11.30
C ASP A 79 -22.45 1.79 -11.69
N ASN A 80 -21.81 2.92 -11.46
CA ASN A 80 -22.35 4.25 -11.76
C ASN A 80 -21.79 4.85 -13.06
N ASP A 81 -21.10 4.09 -13.86
CA ASP A 81 -20.45 4.58 -15.09
C ASP A 81 -19.72 5.92 -14.91
N VAL A 82 -18.90 5.99 -13.87
CA VAL A 82 -18.15 7.23 -13.56
C VAL A 82 -17.19 7.57 -14.70
N LEU A 83 -16.57 6.57 -15.33
CA LEU A 83 -15.66 6.78 -16.46
C LEU A 83 -16.40 7.38 -17.67
N GLY A 84 -17.58 6.88 -18.01
CA GLY A 84 -18.40 7.44 -19.09
C GLY A 84 -18.86 8.86 -18.78
N THR A 85 -19.30 9.11 -17.54
CA THR A 85 -19.66 10.46 -17.09
C THR A 85 -18.49 11.45 -17.21
N LYS A 86 -17.29 11.04 -16.82
CA LYS A 86 -16.07 11.85 -16.94
C LYS A 86 -15.67 12.09 -18.39
N ALA A 87 -15.73 11.06 -19.22
CA ALA A 87 -15.46 11.20 -20.66
C ALA A 87 -16.40 12.19 -21.33
N ALA A 88 -17.69 12.19 -20.97
CA ALA A 88 -18.65 13.17 -21.47
C ALA A 88 -18.33 14.59 -20.99
N GLN A 89 -17.82 14.75 -19.76
CA GLN A 89 -17.36 16.06 -19.27
C GLN A 89 -16.12 16.56 -20.02
N GLU A 90 -15.15 15.69 -20.28
CA GLU A 90 -13.94 16.01 -21.06
C GLU A 90 -14.29 16.41 -22.50
N ALA A 91 -15.23 15.70 -23.14
CA ALA A 91 -15.71 16.04 -24.46
C ALA A 91 -16.33 17.46 -24.51
N LYS A 92 -17.18 17.80 -23.53
CA LYS A 92 -17.75 19.16 -23.41
C LYS A 92 -16.68 20.21 -23.16
N PHE A 93 -15.66 19.90 -22.38
CA PHE A 93 -14.53 20.79 -22.16
C PHE A 93 -13.73 21.00 -23.43
N ALA A 94 -13.51 19.97 -24.22
CA ALA A 94 -12.83 20.06 -25.52
C ALA A 94 -13.58 20.94 -26.52
N GLU A 95 -14.90 20.83 -26.57
CA GLU A 95 -15.76 21.73 -27.38
C GLU A 95 -15.66 23.19 -26.92
N PHE A 96 -15.69 23.42 -25.60
CA PHE A 96 -15.49 24.75 -25.04
C PHE A 96 -14.12 25.32 -25.38
N ALA A 97 -13.04 24.55 -25.19
CA ALA A 97 -11.67 24.96 -25.50
C ALA A 97 -11.50 25.33 -26.97
N LYS A 98 -12.13 24.58 -27.87
CA LYS A 98 -12.16 24.86 -29.32
C LYS A 98 -12.91 26.17 -29.60
N ALA A 99 -14.07 26.39 -28.97
CA ALA A 99 -14.85 27.62 -29.15
C ALA A 99 -14.12 28.88 -28.66
N GLN A 100 -13.29 28.74 -27.60
CA GLN A 100 -12.44 29.83 -27.09
C GLN A 100 -11.19 30.09 -27.94
N ASN A 101 -10.89 29.24 -28.91
CA ASN A 101 -9.65 29.28 -29.72
C ASN A 101 -8.38 29.37 -28.81
N ASN A 102 -8.39 28.67 -27.71
CA ASN A 102 -7.32 28.70 -26.69
C ASN A 102 -6.52 27.39 -26.74
N ALA A 103 -5.28 27.46 -27.23
CA ALA A 103 -4.40 26.29 -27.38
C ALA A 103 -4.03 25.67 -26.02
N GLU A 104 -3.90 26.46 -24.96
CA GLU A 104 -3.57 25.94 -23.63
C GLU A 104 -4.74 25.10 -23.10
N TYR A 105 -5.97 25.57 -23.21
CA TYR A 105 -7.15 24.80 -22.81
C TYR A 105 -7.29 23.51 -23.61
N ALA A 106 -7.05 23.57 -24.92
CA ALA A 106 -7.12 22.40 -25.78
C ALA A 106 -6.09 21.31 -25.42
N ALA A 107 -4.94 21.69 -24.82
CA ALA A 107 -3.89 20.77 -24.44
C ALA A 107 -4.03 20.18 -23.03
N VAL A 108 -4.89 20.75 -22.15
CA VAL A 108 -4.93 20.41 -20.72
C VAL A 108 -5.16 18.92 -20.48
N VAL A 109 -6.24 18.34 -21.02
CA VAL A 109 -6.59 16.94 -20.78
C VAL A 109 -5.50 16.02 -21.30
N LYS A 110 -5.02 16.28 -22.53
CA LYS A 110 -3.93 15.49 -23.09
C LYS A 110 -2.66 15.55 -22.24
N ASN A 111 -2.29 16.71 -21.73
CA ASN A 111 -1.11 16.87 -20.90
C ASN A 111 -1.26 16.07 -19.58
N ILE A 112 -2.45 16.05 -19.00
CA ILE A 112 -2.75 15.23 -17.82
C ILE A 112 -2.61 13.75 -18.19
N ASP A 113 -3.22 13.31 -19.27
CA ASP A 113 -3.15 11.91 -19.73
C ASP A 113 -1.71 11.45 -19.96
N ASP A 114 -0.89 12.29 -20.60
CA ASP A 114 0.53 12.01 -20.86
C ASP A 114 1.34 11.90 -19.53
N LEU A 115 1.00 12.68 -18.52
CA LEU A 115 1.59 12.58 -17.18
C LEU A 115 1.14 11.32 -16.46
N VAL A 116 -0.16 11.05 -16.43
CA VAL A 116 -0.74 9.87 -15.79
C VAL A 116 -0.16 8.59 -16.40
N ALA A 117 -0.03 8.52 -17.72
CA ALA A 117 0.59 7.37 -18.39
C ALA A 117 2.04 7.10 -17.91
N LYS A 118 2.78 8.15 -17.52
CA LYS A 118 4.14 8.02 -16.98
C LYS A 118 4.15 7.67 -15.49
N THR A 119 3.18 8.16 -14.74
CA THR A 119 3.14 7.97 -13.27
C THR A 119 2.46 6.67 -12.85
N THR A 120 1.48 6.16 -13.60
CA THR A 120 0.74 4.94 -13.32
C THR A 120 1.64 3.74 -12.95
N PRO A 121 2.66 3.36 -13.73
CA PRO A 121 3.53 2.24 -13.37
C PRO A 121 4.35 2.51 -12.11
N LEU A 122 4.75 3.75 -11.86
CA LEU A 122 5.49 4.13 -10.66
C LEU A 122 4.60 4.10 -9.43
N ASN A 123 3.37 4.61 -9.53
CA ASN A 123 2.38 4.59 -8.46
C ASN A 123 1.96 3.16 -8.11
N TYR A 124 1.82 2.28 -9.11
CA TYR A 124 1.59 0.86 -8.88
C TYR A 124 2.71 0.21 -8.05
N GLN A 125 3.96 0.41 -8.46
CA GLN A 125 5.12 -0.12 -7.75
C GLN A 125 5.21 0.44 -6.33
N TYR A 126 5.04 1.75 -6.19
CA TYR A 126 5.05 2.41 -4.89
C TYR A 126 3.96 1.87 -3.96
N THR A 127 2.75 1.67 -4.48
CA THR A 127 1.65 1.09 -3.72
C THR A 127 1.95 -0.34 -3.29
N CYS A 128 2.45 -1.18 -4.20
CA CYS A 128 2.88 -2.54 -3.87
C CYS A 128 3.95 -2.54 -2.78
N LEU A 129 4.98 -1.71 -2.92
CA LEU A 129 6.06 -1.59 -1.95
C LEU A 129 5.54 -1.15 -0.58
N ARG A 130 4.75 -0.09 -0.57
CA ARG A 130 4.21 0.50 0.66
C ARG A 130 3.25 -0.44 1.38
N GLU A 131 2.32 -1.05 0.67
CA GLU A 131 1.33 -1.94 1.27
C GLU A 131 1.96 -3.24 1.79
N THR A 132 3.01 -3.75 1.13
CA THR A 132 3.69 -4.98 1.54
C THR A 132 4.68 -4.73 2.69
N PHE A 133 5.69 -3.90 2.45
CA PHE A 133 6.85 -3.79 3.35
C PHE A 133 6.71 -2.71 4.42
N PHE A 134 5.88 -1.71 4.20
CA PHE A 134 5.64 -0.64 5.17
C PHE A 134 4.27 -0.70 5.84
N GLY A 135 3.33 -1.46 5.29
CA GLY A 135 1.97 -1.55 5.81
C GLY A 135 1.57 -2.91 6.37
N ALA A 136 2.17 -3.99 5.88
CA ALA A 136 1.74 -5.35 6.21
C ALA A 136 2.77 -6.14 7.02
N ILE A 137 4.05 -6.17 6.60
CA ILE A 137 5.15 -6.82 7.30
C ILE A 137 5.66 -5.85 8.36
N GLU A 138 5.52 -6.21 9.63
CA GLU A 138 5.68 -5.25 10.74
C GLU A 138 7.11 -5.13 11.22
N PHE A 139 7.89 -6.22 11.23
CA PHE A 139 9.26 -6.23 11.72
C PHE A 139 10.14 -5.17 11.06
N GLY A 140 10.08 -5.09 9.74
CA GLY A 140 10.84 -4.10 8.98
C GLY A 140 10.49 -2.64 9.35
N ASN A 141 9.23 -2.36 9.60
CA ASN A 141 8.77 -1.00 9.95
C ASN A 141 9.20 -0.56 11.34
N VAL A 142 9.09 -1.45 12.31
CA VAL A 142 9.40 -1.14 13.72
C VAL A 142 10.89 -0.93 13.92
N MET A 143 11.70 -1.71 13.21
CA MET A 143 13.14 -1.77 13.45
C MET A 143 13.96 -0.95 12.44
N LEU A 144 13.47 -0.78 11.21
CA LEU A 144 14.30 -0.26 10.12
C LEU A 144 14.74 1.20 10.31
N SER A 145 13.85 2.08 10.78
CA SER A 145 14.18 3.50 10.97
C SER A 145 15.19 3.69 12.08
N LYS A 146 14.98 3.05 13.22
CA LYS A 146 15.84 3.15 14.41
C LYS A 146 17.16 2.44 14.21
N THR A 147 17.16 1.27 13.57
CA THR A 147 18.38 0.53 13.23
C THR A 147 19.22 1.31 12.22
N ARG A 148 18.58 1.90 11.19
CA ARG A 148 19.30 2.73 10.22
C ARG A 148 20.01 3.91 10.88
N GLU A 149 19.36 4.59 11.80
CA GLU A 149 19.98 5.69 12.54
C GLU A 149 21.16 5.22 13.38
N ALA A 150 21.07 4.05 14.03
CA ALA A 150 22.18 3.47 14.78
C ALA A 150 23.33 3.06 13.88
N LEU A 151 23.06 2.43 12.72
CA LEU A 151 24.08 2.00 11.76
C LEU A 151 24.81 3.15 11.06
N LEU A 152 24.19 4.33 10.97
CA LEU A 152 24.81 5.53 10.39
C LEU A 152 25.61 6.35 11.42
N GLU A 153 25.50 6.02 12.69
CA GLU A 153 26.22 6.68 13.77
C GLU A 153 27.69 6.19 13.81
N LYS A 154 28.60 7.09 14.16
CA LYS A 154 30.04 6.80 14.24
C LYS A 154 30.56 6.74 15.69
N ASN A 155 29.71 7.08 16.65
CA ASN A 155 30.08 7.11 18.07
C ASN A 155 29.51 5.88 18.78
N ASP A 156 30.40 5.01 19.27
CA ASP A 156 30.05 3.73 19.87
C ASP A 156 29.10 3.85 21.07
N SER A 157 29.31 4.86 21.93
CA SER A 157 28.41 5.07 23.07
C SER A 157 26.98 5.48 22.66
N VAL A 158 26.84 6.21 21.56
CA VAL A 158 25.55 6.56 20.98
C VAL A 158 24.90 5.34 20.31
N ILE A 159 25.70 4.49 19.64
CA ILE A 159 25.23 3.23 19.08
C ILE A 159 24.67 2.32 20.18
N GLU A 160 25.40 2.12 21.27
CA GLU A 160 24.95 1.31 22.41
C GLU A 160 23.65 1.85 23.01
N ALA A 161 23.55 3.16 23.23
CA ALA A 161 22.34 3.78 23.76
C ALA A 161 21.13 3.58 22.83
N ARG A 162 21.35 3.68 21.51
CA ARG A 162 20.30 3.45 20.50
C ARG A 162 19.91 1.98 20.40
N MET A 163 20.84 1.06 20.50
CA MET A 163 20.58 -0.38 20.54
C MET A 163 19.76 -0.77 21.75
N LYS A 164 20.11 -0.25 22.95
CA LYS A 164 19.32 -0.46 24.18
C LYS A 164 17.91 0.11 24.07
N ALA A 165 17.75 1.29 23.46
CA ALA A 165 16.44 1.89 23.21
C ALA A 165 15.61 1.06 22.22
N LEU A 166 16.26 0.43 21.24
CA LEU A 166 15.65 -0.46 20.29
C LEU A 166 15.13 -1.74 20.94
N GLU A 167 15.94 -2.35 21.81
CA GLU A 167 15.58 -3.54 22.59
C GLU A 167 14.36 -3.26 23.48
N SER A 168 14.39 -2.18 24.27
CA SER A 168 13.25 -1.76 25.08
C SER A 168 11.98 -1.48 24.25
N THR A 169 12.14 -0.92 23.04
CA THR A 169 11.01 -0.68 22.13
C THR A 169 10.44 -2.02 21.64
N TYR A 170 11.29 -2.95 21.25
CA TYR A 170 10.88 -4.29 20.80
C TYR A 170 10.12 -5.03 21.90
N GLU A 171 10.67 -5.07 23.13
CA GLU A 171 10.01 -5.72 24.27
C GLU A 171 8.63 -5.13 24.56
N SER A 172 8.50 -3.81 24.51
CA SER A 172 7.23 -3.13 24.77
C SER A 172 6.16 -3.44 23.71
N ILE A 173 6.58 -3.56 22.43
CA ILE A 173 5.69 -3.86 21.31
C ILE A 173 5.34 -5.35 21.28
N HIS A 174 6.33 -6.22 21.47
CA HIS A 174 6.14 -7.67 21.47
C HIS A 174 5.14 -8.13 22.54
N ASN A 175 5.18 -7.54 23.70
CA ASN A 175 4.26 -7.87 24.80
C ASN A 175 2.85 -7.31 24.60
N LYS A 176 2.64 -6.33 23.71
CA LYS A 176 1.38 -5.61 23.58
C LYS A 176 0.61 -6.01 22.31
N ASP A 177 1.17 -5.73 21.15
CA ASP A 177 0.42 -5.78 19.90
C ASP A 177 1.22 -6.32 18.71
N TYR A 178 2.35 -6.97 18.96
CA TYR A 178 3.17 -7.65 17.96
C TYR A 178 3.42 -9.11 18.35
N ASP A 179 3.35 -9.99 17.37
CA ASP A 179 3.70 -11.40 17.49
C ASP A 179 4.52 -11.81 16.26
N HIS A 180 5.74 -12.28 16.49
CA HIS A 180 6.69 -12.58 15.41
C HIS A 180 6.25 -13.77 14.54
N GLU A 181 5.52 -14.75 15.10
CA GLU A 181 5.00 -15.88 14.33
C GLU A 181 3.86 -15.45 13.39
N VAL A 182 3.03 -14.51 13.83
CA VAL A 182 1.99 -13.91 12.97
C VAL A 182 2.64 -13.14 11.85
N ASP A 183 3.65 -12.30 12.14
CA ASP A 183 4.34 -11.50 11.13
C ASP A 183 5.10 -12.38 10.13
N ARG A 184 5.72 -13.48 10.61
CA ARG A 184 6.35 -14.51 9.77
C ARG A 184 5.35 -15.14 8.80
N LYS A 185 4.16 -15.51 9.26
CA LYS A 185 3.09 -16.04 8.38
C LYS A 185 2.64 -15.01 7.34
N VAL A 186 2.50 -13.75 7.74
CA VAL A 186 2.18 -12.64 6.82
C VAL A 186 3.29 -12.49 5.77
N ALA A 187 4.56 -12.49 6.20
CA ALA A 187 5.69 -12.40 5.29
C ALA A 187 5.72 -13.55 4.28
N LYS A 188 5.52 -14.80 4.72
CA LYS A 188 5.43 -15.97 3.84
C LYS A 188 4.33 -15.85 2.78
N ALA A 189 3.20 -15.23 3.11
CA ALA A 189 2.13 -15.00 2.15
C ALA A 189 2.45 -13.84 1.19
N LEU A 190 3.13 -12.80 1.65
CA LEU A 190 3.28 -11.57 0.89
C LEU A 190 4.54 -11.50 0.02
N PHE A 191 5.65 -12.15 0.38
CA PHE A 191 6.85 -12.19 -0.46
C PHE A 191 6.59 -12.79 -1.84
N PRO A 192 5.98 -13.98 -1.97
CA PRO A 192 5.64 -14.53 -3.28
C PRO A 192 4.60 -13.69 -4.03
N LEU A 193 3.60 -13.17 -3.33
CA LEU A 193 2.57 -12.31 -3.94
C LEU A 193 3.19 -11.04 -4.54
N TYR A 194 4.08 -10.38 -3.80
CA TYR A 194 4.80 -9.21 -4.32
C TYR A 194 5.63 -9.55 -5.56
N ALA A 195 6.30 -10.70 -5.54
CA ALA A 195 7.08 -11.17 -6.70
C ALA A 195 6.19 -11.45 -7.92
N GLU A 196 4.97 -11.92 -7.73
CA GLU A 196 3.99 -12.07 -8.81
C GLU A 196 3.55 -10.71 -9.38
N MET A 197 3.33 -9.73 -8.50
CA MET A 197 2.79 -8.42 -8.85
C MET A 197 3.80 -7.47 -9.48
N VAL A 198 5.09 -7.59 -9.13
CA VAL A 198 6.13 -6.62 -9.52
C VAL A 198 7.22 -7.29 -10.36
N PRO A 199 7.54 -6.75 -11.56
CA PRO A 199 8.59 -7.28 -12.43
C PRO A 199 9.94 -7.43 -11.72
N ALA A 200 10.71 -8.47 -12.07
CA ALA A 200 11.94 -8.84 -11.37
C ALA A 200 12.99 -7.71 -11.29
N ASN A 201 13.11 -6.91 -12.35
CA ASN A 201 14.05 -5.77 -12.42
C ASN A 201 13.62 -4.57 -11.57
N GLN A 202 12.40 -4.58 -11.04
CA GLN A 202 11.82 -3.48 -10.23
C GLN A 202 11.65 -3.88 -8.76
N ARG A 203 11.97 -5.13 -8.40
CA ARG A 203 11.87 -5.62 -7.02
C ARG A 203 12.99 -5.08 -6.14
N PRO A 204 12.74 -4.88 -4.83
CA PRO A 204 13.78 -4.54 -3.86
C PRO A 204 14.94 -5.54 -3.89
N SER A 205 16.14 -5.09 -3.50
CA SER A 205 17.37 -5.90 -3.53
C SER A 205 17.30 -7.19 -2.71
N ILE A 206 16.41 -7.24 -1.73
CA ILE A 206 16.18 -8.46 -0.93
C ILE A 206 15.78 -9.65 -1.79
N TYR A 207 15.06 -9.44 -2.91
CA TYR A 207 14.70 -10.50 -3.83
C TYR A 207 15.90 -11.11 -4.55
N LYS A 208 16.98 -10.34 -4.77
CA LYS A 208 18.24 -10.87 -5.28
C LYS A 208 18.91 -11.78 -4.26
N VAL A 209 18.83 -11.44 -2.98
CA VAL A 209 19.36 -12.28 -1.88
C VAL A 209 18.56 -13.59 -1.80
N ILE A 210 17.24 -13.52 -1.90
CA ILE A 210 16.36 -14.70 -1.89
C ILE A 210 16.72 -15.63 -3.05
N GLU A 211 16.88 -15.09 -4.24
CA GLU A 211 17.25 -15.88 -5.42
C GLU A 211 18.64 -16.53 -5.26
N GLN A 212 19.64 -15.76 -4.84
CA GLN A 212 21.03 -16.22 -4.76
C GLN A 212 21.28 -17.18 -3.62
N LYS A 213 20.76 -16.91 -2.41
CA LYS A 213 21.03 -17.70 -1.21
C LYS A 213 20.00 -18.80 -0.97
N TYR A 214 18.74 -18.56 -1.32
CA TYR A 214 17.62 -19.45 -1.01
C TYR A 214 17.01 -20.10 -2.26
N LYS A 215 17.58 -19.85 -3.46
CA LYS A 215 17.11 -20.42 -4.74
C LYS A 215 15.63 -20.09 -5.03
N GLY A 216 15.19 -18.90 -4.64
CA GLY A 216 13.80 -18.47 -4.80
C GLY A 216 12.81 -19.01 -3.75
N ASP A 217 13.29 -19.75 -2.74
CA ASP A 217 12.44 -20.27 -1.65
C ASP A 217 12.15 -19.17 -0.62
N TYR A 218 11.00 -18.52 -0.78
CA TYR A 218 10.54 -17.46 0.11
C TYR A 218 10.29 -17.95 1.54
N ASN A 219 9.77 -19.18 1.69
CA ASN A 219 9.49 -19.73 3.02
C ASN A 219 10.78 -19.95 3.80
N LYS A 220 11.76 -20.56 3.17
CA LYS A 220 13.07 -20.76 3.79
C LYS A 220 13.74 -19.44 4.14
N PHE A 221 13.65 -18.43 3.27
CA PHE A 221 14.18 -17.10 3.56
C PHE A 221 13.52 -16.46 4.79
N VAL A 222 12.22 -16.61 4.94
CA VAL A 222 11.47 -16.02 6.07
C VAL A 222 11.70 -16.79 7.37
N ASP A 223 12.01 -18.09 7.29
CA ASP A 223 12.29 -18.93 8.46
C ASP A 223 13.73 -18.74 9.02
N ASP A 224 14.65 -18.29 8.19
CA ASP A 224 16.08 -18.08 8.50
C ASP A 224 16.33 -16.68 9.03
#